data_6189bf797339c5e8473cab657c28043b
#
_entry.id   6189bf797339c5e8473cab657c28043b
#
_cell.length_a   1.000
_cell.length_b   1.000
_cell.length_c   1.000
_cell.angle_alpha   90.00
_cell.angle_beta   90.00
_cell.angle_gamma   90.00
#
_symmetry.space_group_name_H-M   'P 1'
#
loop_
_entity.id
_entity.type
_entity.pdbx_description
1 polymer ?
#
loop_
_entity_poly.entity_id
_entity_poly.type
_entity_poly.pdbx_seq_one_letter_code
_entity_poly.pdbx_strand_id
1 'polypeptide(L)'
;MKKKNRKRNKAGIITVGGNFALPGQKKPNVIVLTQPKRFGLDISDYMAAVRAAENVDFSRRYKLYDLYEDILMDTHLSCVIEKRRNAVLCSNMEFRVDGKPDDKINEQIQSPWFNRLVGDILDAKFWGFSLCQFHKLQEWVDYDLVPRKHVDPVRELILRHQTDTTGHSWDEYTDLLFVGSPSDLGLLAKAAPWVIYKRNTTGDWAQFSEVFGMPIQEYIYDSDDDESRQRAMEDAANAGSLAQFFHAKDTELK
;
A
#
# COMPACT_ATOMS: atom_id res chain seq x y z
N MET A 1 -22.52 52.95 -6.44
CA MET A 1 -21.98 51.78 -5.71
C MET A 1 -22.08 50.55 -6.63
N LYS A 2 -20.96 50.10 -7.23
CA LYS A 2 -20.93 48.89 -8.05
C LYS A 2 -20.87 47.69 -7.12
N LYS A 3 -21.91 46.85 -7.08
CA LYS A 3 -21.87 45.55 -6.40
C LYS A 3 -20.78 44.69 -7.06
N LYS A 4 -19.69 44.46 -6.36
CA LYS A 4 -18.73 43.43 -6.70
C LYS A 4 -19.45 42.08 -6.62
N ASN A 5 -19.78 41.49 -7.76
CA ASN A 5 -20.19 40.09 -7.87
C ASN A 5 -18.98 39.27 -7.38
N ARG A 6 -19.03 38.81 -6.14
CA ARG A 6 -18.17 37.70 -5.69
C ARG A 6 -18.56 36.50 -6.55
N LYS A 7 -17.77 36.22 -7.59
CA LYS A 7 -17.85 34.93 -8.29
C LYS A 7 -17.60 33.87 -7.22
N ARG A 8 -18.60 33.08 -6.88
CA ARG A 8 -18.44 31.85 -6.10
C ARG A 8 -17.46 31.00 -6.87
N ASN A 9 -16.30 30.75 -6.27
CA ASN A 9 -15.36 29.79 -6.78
C ASN A 9 -16.05 28.42 -6.76
N LYS A 10 -16.31 27.88 -7.95
CA LYS A 10 -16.75 26.49 -8.07
C LYS A 10 -15.49 25.65 -8.07
N ALA A 11 -15.27 24.88 -7.02
CA ALA A 11 -14.20 23.92 -7.00
C ALA A 11 -14.33 22.96 -8.20
N GLY A 12 -13.24 22.68 -8.84
CA GLY A 12 -13.21 21.68 -9.91
C GLY A 12 -13.25 20.27 -9.32
N ILE A 13 -13.76 19.33 -10.08
CA ILE A 13 -13.78 17.92 -9.69
C ILE A 13 -12.40 17.31 -9.91
N ILE A 14 -11.85 16.72 -8.86
CA ILE A 14 -10.60 15.95 -8.94
C ILE A 14 -10.99 14.51 -9.28
N THR A 15 -10.82 14.11 -10.53
CA THR A 15 -11.12 12.74 -10.95
C THR A 15 -9.85 11.94 -11.12
N VAL A 16 -9.86 10.68 -10.71
CA VAL A 16 -8.76 9.74 -10.94
C VAL A 16 -8.65 9.47 -12.44
N GLY A 17 -7.53 9.91 -13.05
CA GLY A 17 -7.34 9.84 -14.51
C GLY A 17 -8.14 10.85 -15.33
N GLY A 18 -8.85 11.77 -14.68
CA GLY A 18 -9.64 12.81 -15.32
C GLY A 18 -8.98 14.19 -15.31
N ASN A 19 -9.54 15.09 -16.10
CA ASN A 19 -9.17 16.49 -16.09
C ASN A 19 -10.03 17.21 -15.05
N PHE A 20 -9.42 17.96 -14.16
CA PHE A 20 -10.14 18.89 -13.31
C PHE A 20 -9.71 20.32 -13.61
N ALA A 21 -10.63 21.25 -13.47
CA ALA A 21 -10.34 22.67 -13.67
C ALA A 21 -10.61 23.43 -12.37
N LEU A 22 -9.65 24.25 -11.97
CA LEU A 22 -9.89 25.23 -10.92
C LEU A 22 -10.86 26.30 -11.37
N PRO A 23 -11.63 26.88 -10.43
CA PRO A 23 -12.55 27.97 -10.75
C PRO A 23 -11.83 29.13 -11.44
N GLY A 24 -12.30 29.47 -12.64
CA GLY A 24 -11.75 30.56 -13.44
C GLY A 24 -10.56 30.21 -14.35
N GLN A 25 -10.07 28.98 -14.36
CA GLN A 25 -9.06 28.51 -15.29
C GLN A 25 -9.69 27.98 -16.58
N LYS A 26 -9.10 28.35 -17.73
CA LYS A 26 -9.54 27.87 -19.05
C LYS A 26 -8.99 26.48 -19.42
N LYS A 27 -7.95 26.03 -18.73
CA LYS A 27 -7.29 24.73 -18.97
C LYS A 27 -7.58 23.80 -17.78
N PRO A 28 -8.00 22.56 -18.02
CA PRO A 28 -8.15 21.59 -16.97
C PRO A 28 -6.80 21.26 -16.36
N ASN A 29 -6.76 21.13 -15.03
CA ASN A 29 -5.63 20.52 -14.35
C ASN A 29 -5.76 19.01 -14.47
N VAL A 30 -4.67 18.34 -14.80
CA VAL A 30 -4.64 16.89 -14.96
C VAL A 30 -3.77 16.30 -13.84
N ILE A 31 -4.35 15.41 -13.06
CA ILE A 31 -3.57 14.53 -12.20
C ILE A 31 -3.05 13.39 -13.07
N VAL A 32 -1.73 13.30 -13.19
CA VAL A 32 -1.08 12.23 -13.96
C VAL A 32 -0.80 11.07 -13.01
N LEU A 33 -1.62 10.03 -13.12
CA LEU A 33 -1.39 8.80 -12.37
C LEU A 33 -0.26 8.00 -13.03
N THR A 34 0.72 7.64 -12.23
CA THR A 34 1.79 6.72 -12.64
C THR A 34 1.54 5.35 -12.03
N GLN A 35 1.97 4.31 -12.73
CA GLN A 35 1.92 2.96 -12.16
C GLN A 35 2.77 2.88 -10.89
N PRO A 36 2.32 2.16 -9.86
CA PRO A 36 3.09 1.98 -8.65
C PRO A 36 4.41 1.28 -8.96
N LYS A 37 5.51 1.87 -8.49
CA LYS A 37 6.81 1.22 -8.54
C LYS A 37 6.87 0.21 -7.38
N ARG A 38 7.02 -1.06 -7.73
CA ARG A 38 7.25 -2.09 -6.72
C ARG A 38 8.70 -2.02 -6.28
N PHE A 39 8.90 -1.91 -4.98
CA PHE A 39 10.23 -1.89 -4.39
C PHE A 39 10.77 -3.32 -4.27
N GLY A 40 12.08 -3.47 -4.49
CA GLY A 40 12.79 -4.57 -3.87
C GLY A 40 12.54 -4.53 -2.36
N LEU A 41 12.39 -5.70 -1.75
CA LEU A 41 12.03 -5.83 -0.33
C LEU A 41 13.24 -5.54 0.57
N ASP A 42 13.78 -4.33 0.47
CA ASP A 42 14.92 -3.89 1.26
C ASP A 42 14.47 -2.93 2.36
N ILE A 43 14.95 -3.17 3.57
CA ILE A 43 14.73 -2.32 4.72
C ILE A 43 15.34 -0.91 4.52
N SER A 44 16.40 -0.81 3.70
CA SER A 44 17.03 0.47 3.35
C SER A 44 16.09 1.36 2.54
N ASP A 45 15.34 0.79 1.60
CA ASP A 45 14.34 1.50 0.80
C ASP A 45 13.19 2.01 1.67
N TYR A 46 12.75 1.19 2.63
CA TYR A 46 11.77 1.61 3.62
C TYR A 46 12.28 2.80 4.44
N MET A 47 13.49 2.73 4.97
CA MET A 47 14.07 3.83 5.76
C MET A 47 14.26 5.10 4.93
N ALA A 48 14.65 4.97 3.66
CA ALA A 48 14.75 6.10 2.74
C ALA A 48 13.38 6.72 2.43
N ALA A 49 12.33 5.90 2.26
CA ALA A 49 10.97 6.37 2.04
C ALA A 49 10.40 7.11 3.26
N VAL A 50 10.64 6.59 4.48
CA VAL A 50 10.24 7.24 5.73
C VAL A 50 10.94 8.58 5.89
N ARG A 51 12.27 8.64 5.73
CA ARG A 51 13.03 9.90 5.80
C ARG A 51 12.54 10.94 4.80
N ALA A 52 12.20 10.51 3.59
CA ALA A 52 11.64 11.42 2.57
C ALA A 52 10.24 11.91 2.95
N ALA A 53 9.43 11.07 3.60
CA ALA A 53 8.09 11.43 4.06
C ALA A 53 8.08 12.36 5.27
N GLU A 54 9.10 12.26 6.13
CA GLU A 54 9.27 13.09 7.34
C GLU A 54 10.13 14.35 7.09
N ASN A 55 10.53 14.60 5.85
CA ASN A 55 11.30 15.79 5.53
C ASN A 55 10.51 17.07 5.83
N VAL A 56 11.10 17.96 6.61
CA VAL A 56 10.46 19.19 7.11
C VAL A 56 10.17 20.19 5.99
N ASP A 57 11.09 20.33 5.03
CA ASP A 57 10.97 21.32 3.97
C ASP A 57 10.02 20.84 2.86
N PHE A 58 10.16 19.58 2.47
CA PHE A 58 9.37 18.96 1.39
C PHE A 58 9.03 17.52 1.74
N SER A 59 7.89 17.32 2.38
CA SER A 59 7.37 15.99 2.67
C SER A 59 7.02 15.24 1.37
N ARG A 60 7.77 14.19 1.06
CA ARG A 60 7.57 13.38 -0.15
C ARG A 60 7.12 11.98 0.21
N ARG A 61 5.82 11.76 0.22
CA ARG A 61 5.22 10.49 0.65
C ARG A 61 4.98 9.47 -0.45
N TYR A 62 5.16 9.83 -1.72
CA TYR A 62 4.81 8.94 -2.83
C TYR A 62 5.57 7.60 -2.79
N LYS A 63 6.88 7.62 -2.43
CA LYS A 63 7.67 6.39 -2.27
C LYS A 63 7.16 5.52 -1.13
N LEU A 64 6.73 6.13 -0.04
CA LEU A 64 6.16 5.42 1.09
C LEU A 64 4.83 4.77 0.72
N TYR A 65 4.01 5.44 -0.07
CA TYR A 65 2.75 4.87 -0.55
C TYR A 65 2.94 3.77 -1.60
N ASP A 66 3.95 3.87 -2.47
CA ASP A 66 4.35 2.76 -3.34
C ASP A 66 4.71 1.52 -2.52
N LEU A 67 5.45 1.71 -1.43
CA LEU A 67 5.81 0.63 -0.51
C LEU A 67 4.58 0.06 0.23
N TYR A 68 3.62 0.91 0.63
CA TYR A 68 2.37 0.43 1.24
C TYR A 68 1.55 -0.43 0.28
N GLU A 69 1.45 -0.04 -0.98
CA GLU A 69 0.79 -0.84 -2.01
C GLU A 69 1.50 -2.19 -2.22
N ASP A 70 2.82 -2.23 -2.08
CA ASP A 70 3.58 -3.47 -2.17
C ASP A 70 3.38 -4.38 -0.96
N ILE A 71 3.45 -3.85 0.27
CA ILE A 71 3.26 -4.66 1.48
C ILE A 71 1.83 -5.15 1.64
N LEU A 72 0.83 -4.44 1.08
CA LEU A 72 -0.57 -4.88 1.06
C LEU A 72 -0.80 -6.11 0.19
N MET A 73 0.18 -6.56 -0.60
CA MET A 73 0.14 -7.88 -1.24
C MET A 73 0.32 -9.03 -0.24
N ASP A 74 0.75 -8.75 1.00
CA ASP A 74 0.76 -9.75 2.05
C ASP A 74 -0.67 -10.09 2.46
N THR A 75 -1.06 -11.33 2.26
CA THR A 75 -2.43 -11.79 2.48
C THR A 75 -2.86 -11.69 3.94
N HIS A 76 -1.95 -11.91 4.88
CA HIS A 76 -2.25 -11.81 6.31
C HIS A 76 -2.52 -10.36 6.71
N LEU A 77 -1.63 -9.43 6.30
CA LEU A 77 -1.80 -8.00 6.57
C LEU A 77 -3.12 -7.49 6.00
N SER A 78 -3.41 -7.80 4.74
CA SER A 78 -4.65 -7.40 4.07
C SER A 78 -5.88 -7.95 4.77
N CYS A 79 -5.86 -9.22 5.17
CA CYS A 79 -6.96 -9.84 5.90
C CYS A 79 -7.23 -9.14 7.26
N VAL A 80 -6.17 -8.77 8.00
CA VAL A 80 -6.30 -8.06 9.29
C VAL A 80 -6.90 -6.67 9.09
N ILE A 81 -6.48 -5.95 8.04
CA ILE A 81 -7.02 -4.63 7.70
C ILE A 81 -8.50 -4.73 7.35
N GLU A 82 -8.86 -5.65 6.43
CA GLU A 82 -10.23 -5.85 6.01
C GLU A 82 -11.13 -6.28 7.18
N LYS A 83 -10.64 -7.13 8.07
CA LYS A 83 -11.39 -7.52 9.27
C LYS A 83 -11.72 -6.32 10.16
N ARG A 84 -10.78 -5.39 10.31
CA ARG A 84 -10.99 -4.15 11.09
C ARG A 84 -11.96 -3.19 10.39
N ARG A 85 -11.84 -3.04 9.08
CA ARG A 85 -12.78 -2.22 8.28
C ARG A 85 -14.19 -2.78 8.37
N ASN A 86 -14.35 -4.07 8.12
CA ASN A 86 -15.65 -4.73 8.12
C ASN A 86 -16.33 -4.70 9.50
N ALA A 87 -15.58 -4.71 10.60
CA ALA A 87 -16.13 -4.57 11.93
C ALA A 87 -16.91 -3.24 12.12
N VAL A 88 -16.50 -2.17 11.41
CA VAL A 88 -17.23 -0.89 11.44
C VAL A 88 -18.28 -0.85 10.33
N LEU A 89 -17.94 -1.27 9.10
CA LEU A 89 -18.86 -1.20 7.96
C LEU A 89 -20.11 -2.07 8.15
N CYS A 90 -19.99 -3.18 8.88
CA CYS A 90 -21.13 -4.04 9.22
C CYS A 90 -21.93 -3.55 10.44
N SER A 91 -21.52 -2.45 11.09
CA SER A 91 -22.30 -1.87 12.19
C SER A 91 -23.50 -1.10 11.62
N ASN A 92 -24.62 -1.18 12.31
CA ASN A 92 -25.80 -0.41 11.93
C ASN A 92 -25.59 1.06 12.30
N MET A 93 -25.64 1.95 11.32
CA MET A 93 -25.53 3.39 11.50
C MET A 93 -26.87 4.05 11.25
N GLU A 94 -27.29 4.90 12.16
CA GLU A 94 -28.55 5.65 12.06
C GLU A 94 -28.31 7.09 12.53
N PHE A 95 -28.80 8.03 11.75
CA PHE A 95 -28.78 9.45 12.08
C PHE A 95 -30.11 9.86 12.71
N ARG A 96 -30.05 10.54 13.84
CA ARG A 96 -31.22 11.00 14.59
C ARG A 96 -31.11 12.49 14.91
N VAL A 97 -32.20 13.21 14.74
CA VAL A 97 -32.36 14.60 15.17
C VAL A 97 -33.39 14.63 16.32
N ASP A 98 -33.03 15.19 17.44
CA ASP A 98 -33.88 15.24 18.66
C ASP A 98 -34.46 13.88 19.05
N GLY A 99 -33.67 12.81 18.90
CA GLY A 99 -34.04 11.44 19.23
C GLY A 99 -34.94 10.74 18.19
N LYS A 100 -35.31 11.41 17.10
CA LYS A 100 -36.09 10.84 16.01
C LYS A 100 -35.23 10.57 14.79
N PRO A 101 -35.40 9.42 14.11
CA PRO A 101 -34.66 9.14 12.88
C PRO A 101 -35.04 10.15 11.78
N ASP A 102 -34.04 10.60 11.02
CA ASP A 102 -34.26 11.40 9.81
C ASP A 102 -34.22 10.48 8.60
N ASP A 103 -35.36 10.23 7.98
CA ASP A 103 -35.50 9.24 6.90
C ASP A 103 -34.67 9.61 5.67
N LYS A 104 -34.56 10.91 5.32
CA LYS A 104 -33.79 11.36 4.14
C LYS A 104 -32.30 11.16 4.30
N ILE A 105 -31.78 11.44 5.50
CA ILE A 105 -30.35 11.25 5.79
C ILE A 105 -30.04 9.77 5.93
N ASN A 106 -30.94 9.01 6.58
CA ASN A 106 -30.76 7.58 6.74
C ASN A 106 -30.81 6.80 5.43
N GLU A 107 -31.60 7.23 4.46
CA GLU A 107 -31.56 6.69 3.10
C GLU A 107 -30.20 6.87 2.44
N GLN A 108 -29.57 8.05 2.62
CA GLN A 108 -28.21 8.29 2.13
C GLN A 108 -27.16 7.46 2.88
N ILE A 109 -27.27 7.33 4.20
CA ILE A 109 -26.38 6.51 5.03
C ILE A 109 -26.41 5.04 4.61
N GLN A 110 -27.57 4.52 4.21
CA GLN A 110 -27.72 3.14 3.75
C GLN A 110 -27.26 2.93 2.29
N SER A 111 -26.87 3.99 1.61
CA SER A 111 -26.44 3.90 0.22
C SER A 111 -25.02 3.34 0.05
N PRO A 112 -24.69 2.72 -1.10
CA PRO A 112 -23.35 2.16 -1.35
C PRO A 112 -22.22 3.21 -1.30
N TRP A 113 -22.50 4.47 -1.69
CA TRP A 113 -21.49 5.52 -1.66
C TRP A 113 -21.05 5.86 -0.23
N PHE A 114 -21.99 5.87 0.71
CA PHE A 114 -21.69 6.16 2.11
C PHE A 114 -20.81 5.06 2.74
N ASN A 115 -21.12 3.79 2.46
CA ASN A 115 -20.26 2.69 2.90
C ASN A 115 -18.84 2.79 2.33
N ARG A 116 -18.70 3.20 1.06
CA ARG A 116 -17.39 3.46 0.45
C ARG A 116 -16.70 4.62 1.16
N LEU A 117 -17.40 5.72 1.43
CA LEU A 117 -16.86 6.88 2.16
C LEU A 117 -16.34 6.50 3.55
N VAL A 118 -17.13 5.74 4.30
CA VAL A 118 -16.71 5.25 5.64
C VAL A 118 -15.46 4.38 5.52
N GLY A 119 -15.40 3.52 4.50
CA GLY A 119 -14.20 2.72 4.21
C GLY A 119 -12.96 3.57 3.96
N ASP A 120 -13.08 4.61 3.13
CA ASP A 120 -11.97 5.53 2.82
C ASP A 120 -11.56 6.40 4.02
N ILE A 121 -12.52 6.76 4.88
CA ILE A 121 -12.27 7.43 6.17
C ILE A 121 -11.49 6.50 7.11
N LEU A 122 -11.88 5.24 7.21
CA LEU A 122 -11.17 4.25 8.04
C LEU A 122 -9.76 3.99 7.53
N ASP A 123 -9.56 4.04 6.22
CA ASP A 123 -8.25 3.91 5.60
C ASP A 123 -7.27 5.01 6.03
N ALA A 124 -7.76 6.18 6.45
CA ALA A 124 -6.91 7.21 7.02
C ALA A 124 -6.06 6.69 8.21
N LYS A 125 -6.59 5.73 8.99
CA LYS A 125 -5.85 5.13 10.09
C LYS A 125 -4.67 4.25 9.63
N PHE A 126 -4.83 3.62 8.47
CA PHE A 126 -3.79 2.75 7.92
C PHE A 126 -2.76 3.54 7.09
N TRP A 127 -3.22 4.53 6.32
CA TRP A 127 -2.41 5.31 5.39
C TRP A 127 -1.90 6.65 5.97
N GLY A 128 -2.41 7.07 7.15
CA GLY A 128 -2.10 8.35 7.80
C GLY A 128 -3.15 9.42 7.56
N PHE A 129 -3.73 9.48 6.37
CA PHE A 129 -4.84 10.38 6.05
C PHE A 129 -5.69 9.86 4.87
N SER A 130 -6.85 10.47 4.73
CA SER A 130 -7.70 10.42 3.54
C SER A 130 -8.18 11.84 3.22
N LEU A 131 -8.14 12.23 1.95
CA LEU A 131 -8.67 13.49 1.46
C LEU A 131 -9.77 13.18 0.45
N CYS A 132 -11.00 13.55 0.79
CA CYS A 132 -12.17 13.31 -0.03
C CYS A 132 -12.68 14.64 -0.59
N GLN A 133 -13.04 14.66 -1.87
CA GLN A 133 -13.72 15.78 -2.50
C GLN A 133 -15.17 15.42 -2.75
N PHE A 134 -16.09 16.23 -2.23
CA PHE A 134 -17.52 16.01 -2.37
C PHE A 134 -18.09 16.67 -3.62
N HIS A 135 -19.00 15.94 -4.27
CA HIS A 135 -19.76 16.42 -5.40
C HIS A 135 -21.24 16.39 -5.07
N LYS A 136 -21.95 17.42 -5.48
CA LYS A 136 -23.39 17.45 -5.36
C LYS A 136 -24.01 17.07 -6.70
N LEU A 137 -24.53 15.86 -6.78
CA LEU A 137 -25.28 15.35 -7.92
C LEU A 137 -26.77 15.43 -7.59
N GLN A 138 -27.44 16.51 -8.02
CA GLN A 138 -28.87 16.77 -7.76
C GLN A 138 -29.21 16.74 -6.25
N GLU A 139 -29.97 15.74 -5.80
CA GLU A 139 -30.38 15.58 -4.40
C GLU A 139 -29.41 14.71 -3.60
N TRP A 140 -28.53 13.97 -4.28
CA TRP A 140 -27.58 13.04 -3.67
C TRP A 140 -26.19 13.64 -3.60
N VAL A 141 -25.47 13.29 -2.55
CA VAL A 141 -24.06 13.62 -2.38
C VAL A 141 -23.22 12.43 -2.79
N ASP A 142 -22.19 12.65 -3.59
CA ASP A 142 -21.15 11.66 -3.91
C ASP A 142 -19.79 12.29 -3.67
N TYR A 143 -18.73 11.49 -3.70
CA TYR A 143 -17.37 11.96 -3.45
C TYR A 143 -16.37 11.20 -4.30
N ASP A 144 -15.20 11.81 -4.48
CA ASP A 144 -14.00 11.17 -5.01
C ASP A 144 -12.88 11.20 -3.96
N LEU A 145 -12.16 10.10 -3.81
CA LEU A 145 -10.94 10.06 -3.00
C LEU A 145 -9.79 10.67 -3.81
N VAL A 146 -9.20 11.74 -3.29
CA VAL A 146 -8.00 12.33 -3.90
C VAL A 146 -6.84 11.35 -3.76
N PRO A 147 -6.12 11.01 -4.85
CA PRO A 147 -5.02 10.07 -4.78
C PRO A 147 -3.95 10.53 -3.79
N ARG A 148 -3.68 9.74 -2.75
CA ARG A 148 -2.78 10.09 -1.64
C ARG A 148 -1.38 10.50 -2.09
N LYS A 149 -0.88 9.94 -3.20
CA LYS A 149 0.42 10.27 -3.79
C LYS A 149 0.50 11.71 -4.33
N HIS A 150 -0.66 12.32 -4.58
CA HIS A 150 -0.80 13.69 -5.09
C HIS A 150 -1.18 14.71 -4.01
N VAL A 151 -1.09 14.32 -2.73
CA VAL A 151 -1.41 15.19 -1.61
C VAL A 151 -0.20 15.38 -0.71
N ASP A 152 0.13 16.63 -0.40
CA ASP A 152 1.04 16.98 0.66
C ASP A 152 0.23 17.49 1.85
N PRO A 153 -0.01 16.64 2.86
CA PRO A 153 -0.87 17.01 3.98
C PRO A 153 -0.23 18.02 4.94
N VAL A 154 1.11 18.15 4.92
CA VAL A 154 1.82 19.08 5.81
C VAL A 154 1.70 20.53 5.31
N ARG A 155 1.76 20.70 3.99
CA ARG A 155 1.64 22.01 3.34
C ARG A 155 0.23 22.29 2.79
N GLU A 156 -0.70 21.36 2.98
CA GLU A 156 -2.10 21.45 2.51
C GLU A 156 -2.21 21.71 1.01
N LEU A 157 -1.41 20.94 0.23
CA LEU A 157 -1.33 21.09 -1.21
C LEU A 157 -1.81 19.85 -1.95
N ILE A 158 -2.48 20.07 -3.09
CA ILE A 158 -2.78 19.04 -4.09
C ILE A 158 -1.81 19.22 -5.26
N LEU A 159 -1.04 18.16 -5.56
CA LEU A 159 0.04 18.17 -6.53
C LEU A 159 -0.44 17.61 -7.88
N ARG A 160 0.00 18.20 -8.97
CA ARG A 160 -0.28 17.68 -10.32
C ARG A 160 0.48 16.38 -10.58
N HIS A 161 1.78 16.37 -10.28
CA HIS A 161 2.61 15.18 -10.30
C HIS A 161 3.04 14.85 -8.87
N GLN A 162 3.17 13.57 -8.58
CA GLN A 162 3.56 13.08 -7.25
C GLN A 162 4.96 13.56 -6.78
N THR A 163 5.78 14.08 -7.70
CA THR A 163 7.12 14.60 -7.44
C THR A 163 7.19 16.13 -7.36
N ASP A 164 6.08 16.82 -7.65
CA ASP A 164 6.05 18.28 -7.65
C ASP A 164 6.28 18.85 -6.24
N THR A 165 6.91 20.02 -6.20
CA THR A 165 7.12 20.78 -4.96
C THR A 165 6.09 21.89 -4.77
N THR A 166 5.34 22.20 -5.82
CA THR A 166 4.28 23.21 -5.83
C THR A 166 2.97 22.59 -6.28
N GLY A 167 1.87 23.08 -5.74
CA GLY A 167 0.53 22.56 -6.04
C GLY A 167 -0.54 23.60 -5.74
N HIS A 168 -1.78 23.15 -5.74
CA HIS A 168 -2.95 23.97 -5.41
C HIS A 168 -3.25 23.86 -3.92
N SER A 169 -3.45 25.01 -3.27
CA SER A 169 -3.83 25.02 -1.84
C SER A 169 -5.24 24.45 -1.65
N TRP A 170 -5.47 23.78 -0.53
CA TRP A 170 -6.81 23.32 -0.16
C TRP A 170 -7.80 24.47 0.01
N ASP A 171 -7.34 25.67 0.35
CA ASP A 171 -8.16 26.89 0.47
C ASP A 171 -8.85 27.26 -0.86
N GLU A 172 -8.35 26.77 -1.99
CA GLU A 172 -8.95 26.99 -3.29
C GLU A 172 -10.23 26.15 -3.50
N TYR A 173 -10.47 25.16 -2.63
CA TYR A 173 -11.58 24.22 -2.68
C TYR A 173 -12.50 24.41 -1.46
N THR A 174 -13.80 24.29 -1.66
CA THR A 174 -14.80 24.44 -0.59
C THR A 174 -15.47 23.14 -0.19
N ASP A 175 -15.10 22.06 -0.85
CA ASP A 175 -15.77 20.77 -0.84
C ASP A 175 -14.81 19.61 -0.49
N LEU A 176 -13.71 19.93 0.19
CA LEU A 176 -12.74 18.94 0.67
C LEU A 176 -13.01 18.54 2.13
N LEU A 177 -12.90 17.25 2.39
CA LEU A 177 -12.86 16.69 3.73
C LEU A 177 -11.51 15.98 3.94
N PHE A 178 -10.72 16.49 4.87
CA PHE A 178 -9.50 15.86 5.33
C PHE A 178 -9.77 15.06 6.60
N VAL A 179 -9.34 13.80 6.63
CA VAL A 179 -9.44 12.90 7.78
C VAL A 179 -8.07 12.31 8.06
N GLY A 180 -7.64 12.38 9.30
CA GLY A 180 -6.33 11.88 9.75
C GLY A 180 -5.47 12.98 10.36
N SER A 181 -4.16 12.81 10.30
CA SER A 181 -3.21 13.81 10.78
C SER A 181 -2.13 14.09 9.74
N PRO A 182 -1.75 15.37 9.55
CA PRO A 182 -0.69 15.73 8.60
C PRO A 182 0.67 15.08 8.91
N SER A 183 0.95 14.79 10.18
CA SER A 183 2.21 14.18 10.63
C SER A 183 2.15 12.64 10.73
N ASP A 184 0.95 12.04 10.71
CA ASP A 184 0.82 10.58 10.83
C ASP A 184 1.18 9.90 9.50
N LEU A 185 2.03 8.89 9.58
CA LEU A 185 2.34 8.01 8.44
C LEU A 185 1.44 6.78 8.39
N GLY A 186 0.57 6.61 9.38
CA GLY A 186 -0.37 5.50 9.47
C GLY A 186 0.21 4.20 10.03
N LEU A 187 -0.67 3.22 10.19
CA LEU A 187 -0.28 1.91 10.74
C LEU A 187 0.54 1.08 9.74
N LEU A 188 0.40 1.33 8.44
CA LEU A 188 1.18 0.63 7.41
C LEU A 188 2.68 0.93 7.53
N ALA A 189 3.07 2.15 7.95
CA ALA A 189 4.46 2.46 8.25
C ALA A 189 5.04 1.52 9.31
N LYS A 190 4.26 1.22 10.34
CA LYS A 190 4.69 0.36 11.45
C LYS A 190 4.67 -1.13 11.07
N ALA A 191 3.80 -1.52 10.15
CA ALA A 191 3.70 -2.89 9.67
C ALA A 191 4.77 -3.24 8.61
N ALA A 192 5.23 -2.24 7.83
CA ALA A 192 6.12 -2.44 6.71
C ALA A 192 7.40 -3.22 7.04
N PRO A 193 8.18 -2.89 8.09
CA PRO A 193 9.39 -3.63 8.42
C PRO A 193 9.12 -5.12 8.65
N TRP A 194 8.02 -5.43 9.33
CA TRP A 194 7.67 -6.81 9.67
C TRP A 194 7.27 -7.62 8.43
N VAL A 195 6.57 -7.03 7.47
CA VAL A 195 6.24 -7.67 6.20
C VAL A 195 7.49 -7.90 5.36
N ILE A 196 8.41 -6.92 5.33
CA ILE A 196 9.70 -7.04 4.62
C ILE A 196 10.52 -8.20 5.22
N TYR A 197 10.68 -8.25 6.54
CA TYR A 197 11.39 -9.35 7.21
C TYR A 197 10.72 -10.70 6.98
N LYS A 198 9.39 -10.76 7.09
CA LYS A 198 8.63 -11.99 6.82
C LYS A 198 8.90 -12.54 5.42
N ARG A 199 8.89 -11.69 4.40
CA ARG A 199 9.13 -12.11 3.01
C ARG A 199 10.56 -12.59 2.82
N ASN A 200 11.56 -11.91 3.37
CA ASN A 200 12.94 -12.30 3.31
C ASN A 200 13.18 -13.64 4.03
N THR A 201 12.67 -13.79 5.26
CA THR A 201 12.74 -15.04 6.02
C THR A 201 12.08 -16.20 5.28
N THR A 202 10.98 -15.97 4.55
CA THR A 202 10.34 -17.01 3.76
C THR A 202 11.24 -17.49 2.61
N GLY A 203 11.96 -16.57 1.96
CA GLY A 203 12.97 -16.90 0.96
C GLY A 203 14.13 -17.72 1.53
N ASP A 204 14.68 -17.27 2.67
CA ASP A 204 15.76 -17.96 3.38
C ASP A 204 15.34 -19.37 3.84
N TRP A 205 14.09 -19.50 4.31
CA TRP A 205 13.52 -20.79 4.69
C TRP A 205 13.35 -21.73 3.49
N ALA A 206 12.91 -21.21 2.34
CA ALA A 206 12.80 -22.00 1.12
C ALA A 206 14.19 -22.49 0.68
N GLN A 207 15.19 -21.62 0.69
CA GLN A 207 16.57 -21.99 0.37
C GLN A 207 17.15 -23.00 1.38
N PHE A 208 16.89 -22.80 2.67
CA PHE A 208 17.27 -23.77 3.71
C PHE A 208 16.62 -25.14 3.44
N SER A 209 15.33 -25.15 3.12
CA SER A 209 14.61 -26.40 2.81
C SER A 209 15.12 -27.07 1.53
N GLU A 210 15.58 -26.31 0.55
CA GLU A 210 16.18 -26.84 -0.67
C GLU A 210 17.54 -27.48 -0.40
N VAL A 211 18.37 -26.82 0.43
CA VAL A 211 19.75 -27.29 0.72
C VAL A 211 19.77 -28.38 1.78
N PHE A 212 18.99 -28.23 2.85
CA PHE A 212 19.04 -29.09 4.03
C PHE A 212 17.81 -30.00 4.19
N GLY A 213 16.72 -29.73 3.47
CA GLY A 213 15.51 -30.55 3.50
C GLY A 213 15.69 -31.89 2.77
N MET A 214 16.71 -31.99 1.95
CA MET A 214 17.13 -33.24 1.34
C MET A 214 18.38 -33.75 2.09
N PRO A 215 18.36 -34.98 2.60
CA PRO A 215 19.53 -35.52 3.30
C PRO A 215 20.70 -35.62 2.32
N ILE A 216 21.87 -35.17 2.78
CA ILE A 216 23.12 -35.38 2.05
C ILE A 216 23.39 -36.86 2.08
N GLN A 217 23.56 -37.46 0.92
CA GLN A 217 23.90 -38.86 0.78
C GLN A 217 25.40 -39.00 0.68
N GLU A 218 25.97 -39.84 1.54
CA GLU A 218 27.38 -40.17 1.54
C GLU A 218 27.54 -41.59 0.98
N TYR A 219 28.33 -41.70 -0.07
CA TYR A 219 28.67 -42.96 -0.72
C TYR A 219 30.14 -43.29 -0.45
N ILE A 220 30.34 -44.35 0.33
CA ILE A 220 31.68 -44.84 0.68
C ILE A 220 31.97 -46.05 -0.18
N TYR A 221 33.08 -46.04 -0.90
CA TYR A 221 33.53 -47.16 -1.71
C TYR A 221 34.91 -47.63 -1.31
N ASP A 222 35.24 -48.89 -1.64
CA ASP A 222 36.55 -49.44 -1.40
C ASP A 222 37.50 -48.97 -2.51
N SER A 223 38.65 -48.38 -2.13
CA SER A 223 39.63 -47.85 -3.09
C SER A 223 40.25 -48.91 -3.99
N ASP A 224 40.28 -50.15 -3.53
CA ASP A 224 40.87 -51.28 -4.24
C ASP A 224 39.87 -52.09 -5.08
N ASP A 225 38.58 -51.71 -5.08
CA ASP A 225 37.51 -52.39 -5.78
C ASP A 225 36.79 -51.44 -6.77
N ASP A 226 37.14 -51.53 -8.05
CA ASP A 226 36.52 -50.75 -9.13
C ASP A 226 35.02 -51.02 -9.28
N GLU A 227 34.56 -52.24 -8.96
CA GLU A 227 33.13 -52.56 -9.02
C GLU A 227 32.34 -51.89 -7.92
N SER A 228 32.91 -51.76 -6.71
CA SER A 228 32.33 -51.01 -5.58
C SER A 228 32.14 -49.54 -5.92
N ARG A 229 33.16 -48.96 -6.55
CA ARG A 229 33.08 -47.56 -7.04
C ARG A 229 31.99 -47.36 -8.10
N GLN A 230 31.87 -48.30 -9.05
CA GLN A 230 30.90 -48.18 -10.12
C GLN A 230 29.49 -48.37 -9.62
N ARG A 231 29.24 -49.27 -8.66
CA ARG A 231 27.93 -49.42 -7.99
C ARG A 231 27.55 -48.17 -7.21
N ALA A 232 28.46 -47.57 -6.46
CA ALA A 232 28.23 -46.34 -5.73
C ALA A 232 27.85 -45.18 -6.68
N MET A 233 28.48 -45.08 -7.85
CA MET A 233 28.15 -44.10 -8.87
C MET A 233 26.76 -44.34 -9.51
N GLU A 234 26.38 -45.60 -9.77
CA GLU A 234 25.07 -45.96 -10.31
C GLU A 234 23.95 -45.69 -9.30
N ASP A 235 24.17 -45.99 -8.02
CA ASP A 235 23.21 -45.71 -6.95
C ASP A 235 23.00 -44.22 -6.78
N ALA A 236 24.06 -43.43 -6.85
CA ALA A 236 23.99 -41.97 -6.80
C ALA A 236 23.28 -41.37 -8.01
N ALA A 237 23.53 -41.88 -9.21
CA ALA A 237 22.83 -41.42 -10.41
C ALA A 237 21.32 -41.72 -10.34
N ASN A 238 20.90 -42.79 -9.69
CA ASN A 238 19.50 -43.18 -9.49
C ASN A 238 18.82 -42.42 -8.33
N ALA A 239 19.61 -41.84 -7.39
CA ALA A 239 19.08 -41.11 -6.22
C ALA A 239 18.61 -39.69 -6.50
N GLY A 240 18.79 -39.18 -7.73
CA GLY A 240 18.32 -37.85 -8.15
C GLY A 240 19.29 -36.70 -7.84
N SER A 241 18.81 -35.46 -7.82
CA SER A 241 19.62 -34.24 -7.74
C SER A 241 20.08 -33.83 -6.33
N LEU A 242 20.26 -34.78 -5.44
CA LEU A 242 20.72 -34.55 -4.08
C LEU A 242 22.23 -34.24 -4.04
N ALA A 243 22.65 -33.44 -3.07
CA ALA A 243 24.08 -33.28 -2.80
C ALA A 243 24.66 -34.62 -2.38
N GLN A 244 25.64 -35.11 -3.13
CA GLN A 244 26.24 -36.44 -2.97
C GLN A 244 27.75 -36.27 -2.71
N PHE A 245 28.25 -36.96 -1.70
CA PHE A 245 29.67 -37.05 -1.42
C PHE A 245 30.17 -38.46 -1.72
N PHE A 246 31.21 -38.52 -2.55
CA PHE A 246 31.89 -39.76 -2.87
C PHE A 246 33.27 -39.71 -2.26
N HIS A 247 33.60 -40.67 -1.41
CA HIS A 247 34.97 -40.81 -0.94
C HIS A 247 35.35 -42.27 -0.72
N ALA A 248 36.63 -42.53 -0.86
CA ALA A 248 37.17 -43.83 -0.55
C ALA A 248 37.19 -44.05 0.97
N LYS A 249 37.07 -45.28 1.42
CA LYS A 249 36.98 -45.68 2.84
C LYS A 249 38.13 -45.18 3.71
N ASP A 250 39.28 -44.97 3.11
CA ASP A 250 40.53 -44.51 3.74
C ASP A 250 40.74 -42.99 3.66
N THR A 251 39.78 -42.26 3.15
CA THR A 251 39.79 -40.78 3.05
C THR A 251 38.88 -40.18 4.12
N GLU A 252 39.41 -39.40 5.03
CA GLU A 252 38.62 -38.65 6.00
C GLU A 252 38.15 -37.31 5.38
N LEU A 253 36.84 -37.05 5.42
CA LEU A 253 36.28 -35.74 5.16
C LEU A 253 36.61 -34.80 6.33
N LYS A 254 37.40 -33.77 6.08
CA LYS A 254 37.71 -32.72 7.06
C LYS A 254 36.74 -31.55 6.91
#